data_25989a58c04de189646dbf41d2c94e6a
#
_entry.id   25989a58c04de189646dbf41d2c94e6a
#
_cell.length_a   1.000
_cell.length_b   1.000
_cell.length_c   1.000
_cell.angle_alpha   90.00
_cell.angle_beta   90.00
_cell.angle_gamma   90.00
#
_symmetry.space_group_name_H-M   'P 1'
#
loop_
_entity.id
_entity.type
_entity.pdbx_description
1 polymer ?
#
loop_
_entity_poly.entity_id
_entity_poly.type
_entity_poly.pdbx_seq_one_letter_code
_entity_poly.pdbx_strand_id
1 'polypeptide(L)'
;FPLSITVAARLAESFDGELPMSFSGGADQKNIDQIVGCGIWPVTVATVLLKPGGYKWMTRIAEKADECEAGECGKVKVEEVKKLAESALADAHYQKNTKKAAGKRNEEKSPLLDCLKKKDAPDKKDFTAHKRVCGNCADVCPNRANVLIEVPEMELLQILHVDYMCNECGNCRSFCQYAGAPYKDKFTLFATEEDMKDSTNNGFTVLNAESKEVKVRIGDKEEIVKADQPSGILTEGLSQLICTVINDY
;
A
#
# COMPACT_ATOMS: atom_id res chain seq x y z
N PHE A 1 12.62 8.80 6.48
CA PHE A 1 13.27 10.12 6.45
C PHE A 1 14.41 10.16 5.40
N PRO A 2 15.44 9.29 5.40
CA PRO A 2 16.59 9.42 4.47
C PRO A 2 16.20 9.50 2.99
N LEU A 3 15.32 8.63 2.53
CA LEU A 3 14.88 8.62 1.13
C LEU A 3 14.13 9.91 0.75
N SER A 4 13.22 10.35 1.60
CA SER A 4 12.41 11.55 1.35
C SER A 4 13.26 12.80 1.32
N ILE A 5 14.22 12.95 2.25
CA ILE A 5 15.11 14.12 2.26
C ILE A 5 16.12 14.10 1.11
N THR A 6 16.55 12.91 0.66
CA THR A 6 17.39 12.78 -0.54
C THR A 6 16.64 13.21 -1.81
N VAL A 7 15.36 12.87 -1.92
CA VAL A 7 14.53 13.33 -3.04
C VAL A 7 14.35 14.85 -2.97
N ALA A 8 14.09 15.41 -1.78
CA ALA A 8 13.99 16.85 -1.58
C ALA A 8 15.30 17.56 -1.97
N ALA A 9 16.46 17.01 -1.60
CA ALA A 9 17.76 17.57 -1.98
C ALA A 9 17.98 17.59 -3.51
N ARG A 10 17.59 16.53 -4.21
CA ARG A 10 17.67 16.47 -5.68
C ARG A 10 16.75 17.47 -6.36
N LEU A 11 15.52 17.62 -5.84
CA LEU A 11 14.59 18.62 -6.36
C LEU A 11 15.10 20.03 -6.10
N ALA A 12 15.59 20.33 -4.89
CA ALA A 12 16.19 21.62 -4.57
C ALA A 12 17.35 21.96 -5.50
N GLU A 13 18.22 21.00 -5.79
CA GLU A 13 19.33 21.19 -6.75
C GLU A 13 18.85 21.44 -8.17
N SER A 14 17.85 20.67 -8.64
CA SER A 14 17.32 20.78 -10.00
C SER A 14 16.62 22.11 -10.27
N PHE A 15 16.10 22.77 -9.24
CA PHE A 15 15.36 24.03 -9.33
C PHE A 15 16.05 25.19 -8.60
N ASP A 16 17.34 25.08 -8.30
CA ASP A 16 18.17 26.10 -7.61
C ASP A 16 17.52 26.64 -6.32
N GLY A 17 16.74 25.77 -5.61
CA GLY A 17 16.04 26.11 -4.39
C GLY A 17 14.77 26.96 -4.57
N GLU A 18 14.41 27.32 -5.78
CA GLU A 18 13.24 28.18 -6.07
C GLU A 18 11.91 27.42 -6.03
N LEU A 19 11.93 26.08 -6.02
CA LEU A 19 10.73 25.26 -5.89
C LEU A 19 10.29 25.19 -4.43
N PRO A 20 9.13 25.77 -4.04
CA PRO A 20 8.58 25.60 -2.71
C PRO A 20 8.24 24.14 -2.45
N MET A 21 8.74 23.58 -1.34
CA MET A 21 8.52 22.18 -1.01
C MET A 21 7.83 22.05 0.34
N SER A 22 6.85 21.14 0.42
CA SER A 22 6.36 20.58 1.67
C SER A 22 7.02 19.24 1.94
N PHE A 23 7.16 18.85 3.20
CA PHE A 23 7.80 17.60 3.58
C PHE A 23 6.83 16.65 4.29
N SER A 24 6.73 15.43 3.75
CA SER A 24 5.99 14.33 4.38
C SER A 24 6.79 13.04 4.23
N GLY A 25 7.50 12.63 5.28
CA GLY A 25 8.35 11.45 5.14
C GLY A 25 9.26 11.18 6.34
N GLY A 26 8.69 10.98 7.53
CA GLY A 26 9.41 10.62 8.74
C GLY A 26 10.01 11.80 9.50
N ALA A 27 9.36 12.94 9.45
CA ALA A 27 9.66 14.06 10.34
C ALA A 27 9.29 13.70 11.80
N ASP A 28 10.19 14.00 12.72
CA ASP A 28 10.04 13.78 14.16
C ASP A 28 10.83 14.84 14.96
N GLN A 29 10.84 14.72 16.30
CA GLN A 29 11.55 15.66 17.18
C GLN A 29 13.08 15.70 17.00
N LYS A 30 13.67 14.78 16.21
CA LYS A 30 15.13 14.71 16.00
C LYS A 30 15.58 15.49 14.78
N ASN A 31 14.66 15.70 13.83
CA ASN A 31 14.99 16.25 12.53
C ASN A 31 14.13 17.42 12.07
N ILE A 32 13.09 17.79 12.84
CA ILE A 32 12.16 18.86 12.47
C ILE A 32 12.87 20.20 12.31
N ASP A 33 13.77 20.54 13.24
CA ASP A 33 14.60 21.74 13.22
C ASP A 33 15.45 21.84 11.94
N GLN A 34 16.06 20.76 11.56
CA GLN A 34 16.90 20.68 10.37
C GLN A 34 16.08 20.82 9.09
N ILE A 35 14.90 20.19 9.03
CA ILE A 35 14.00 20.29 7.87
C ILE A 35 13.52 21.72 7.68
N VAL A 36 13.02 22.35 8.77
CA VAL A 36 12.53 23.73 8.75
C VAL A 36 13.69 24.71 8.47
N GLY A 37 14.86 24.48 9.07
CA GLY A 37 16.06 25.27 8.85
C GLY A 37 16.54 25.27 7.39
N CYS A 38 16.25 24.19 6.63
CA CYS A 38 16.51 24.15 5.18
C CYS A 38 15.51 24.97 4.34
N GLY A 39 14.49 25.61 4.96
CA GLY A 39 13.46 26.38 4.24
C GLY A 39 12.33 25.50 3.69
N ILE A 40 12.21 24.26 4.13
CA ILE A 40 11.15 23.33 3.70
C ILE A 40 9.94 23.48 4.63
N TRP A 41 8.82 23.93 4.09
CA TRP A 41 7.58 24.19 4.81
C TRP A 41 6.34 24.11 3.90
N PRO A 42 5.20 23.57 4.34
CA PRO A 42 4.91 22.95 5.64
C PRO A 42 5.49 21.53 5.81
N VAL A 43 5.62 21.08 7.06
CA VAL A 43 6.07 19.73 7.41
C VAL A 43 4.91 18.94 8.03
N THR A 44 4.69 17.73 7.51
CA THR A 44 3.64 16.83 8.01
C THR A 44 4.25 15.72 8.87
N VAL A 45 3.69 15.52 10.05
CA VAL A 45 4.03 14.42 10.96
C VAL A 45 2.85 13.47 11.11
N ALA A 46 3.11 12.16 11.04
CA ALA A 46 2.08 11.14 11.20
C ALA A 46 2.55 10.00 12.11
N THR A 47 3.57 9.26 11.72
CA THR A 47 4.02 8.04 12.40
C THR A 47 4.39 8.25 13.87
N VAL A 48 4.96 9.41 14.20
CA VAL A 48 5.34 9.74 15.58
C VAL A 48 4.12 9.89 16.48
N LEU A 49 3.01 10.37 15.96
CA LEU A 49 1.75 10.57 16.70
C LEU A 49 1.04 9.25 17.02
N LEU A 50 1.28 8.22 16.23
CA LEU A 50 0.70 6.88 16.43
C LEU A 50 1.46 6.05 17.49
N LYS A 51 2.61 6.53 17.94
CA LYS A 51 3.38 5.87 19.00
C LYS A 51 2.85 6.25 20.38
N PRO A 52 3.07 5.42 21.42
CA PRO A 52 2.73 5.78 22.79
C PRO A 52 3.28 7.15 23.20
N GLY A 53 2.42 8.03 23.70
CA GLY A 53 2.78 9.40 24.04
C GLY A 53 2.83 10.38 22.84
N GLY A 54 2.26 10.01 21.70
CA GLY A 54 2.34 10.77 20.45
C GLY A 54 1.98 12.24 20.56
N TYR A 55 0.93 12.60 21.28
CA TYR A 55 0.56 14.01 21.50
C TYR A 55 1.59 14.81 22.29
N LYS A 56 2.31 14.19 23.24
CA LYS A 56 3.44 14.84 23.93
C LYS A 56 4.60 15.13 22.97
N TRP A 57 4.80 14.26 21.98
CA TRP A 57 5.78 14.48 20.93
C TRP A 57 5.40 15.63 20.02
N MET A 58 4.11 15.82 19.75
CA MET A 58 3.61 16.96 18.95
C MET A 58 4.03 18.30 19.54
N THR A 59 3.84 18.48 20.85
CA THR A 59 4.27 19.71 21.55
C THR A 59 5.75 19.95 21.39
N ARG A 60 6.58 18.93 21.62
CA ARG A 60 8.04 19.05 21.48
C ARG A 60 8.50 19.31 20.04
N ILE A 61 7.78 18.77 19.05
CA ILE A 61 8.07 19.01 17.63
C ILE A 61 7.74 20.47 17.29
N ALA A 62 6.61 20.99 17.78
CA ALA A 62 6.22 22.37 17.58
C ALA A 62 7.21 23.35 18.24
N GLU A 63 7.55 23.12 19.51
CA GLU A 63 8.57 23.92 20.24
C GLU A 63 9.90 23.98 19.46
N LYS A 64 10.40 22.83 18.99
CA LYS A 64 11.64 22.79 18.22
C LYS A 64 11.54 23.47 16.85
N ALA A 65 10.38 23.39 16.21
CA ALA A 65 10.17 24.09 14.94
C ALA A 65 10.13 25.61 15.14
N ASP A 66 9.55 26.08 16.23
CA ASP A 66 9.47 27.51 16.57
C ASP A 66 10.83 28.10 16.98
N GLU A 67 11.74 27.31 17.56
CA GLU A 67 13.09 27.71 17.89
C GLU A 67 13.99 27.93 16.65
N CYS A 68 13.56 27.43 15.49
CA CYS A 68 14.34 27.57 14.26
C CYS A 68 14.08 28.94 13.63
N GLU A 69 15.16 29.63 13.25
CA GLU A 69 15.06 30.73 12.30
C GLU A 69 14.60 30.14 10.96
N ALA A 70 13.29 30.19 10.72
CA ALA A 70 12.75 29.81 9.42
C ALA A 70 13.41 30.67 8.36
N GLY A 71 14.04 30.06 7.40
CA GLY A 71 14.53 30.77 6.22
C GLY A 71 13.38 31.46 5.48
N GLU A 72 13.68 32.27 4.47
CA GLU A 72 12.63 32.89 3.65
C GLU A 72 11.61 31.83 3.21
N CYS A 73 10.34 32.05 3.58
CA CYS A 73 9.27 31.13 3.26
C CYS A 73 9.19 30.94 1.74
N GLY A 74 9.33 29.70 1.29
CA GLY A 74 9.23 29.34 -0.14
C GLY A 74 10.56 29.19 -0.87
N LYS A 75 11.71 29.43 -0.21
CA LYS A 75 13.03 29.21 -0.81
C LYS A 75 13.81 28.16 -0.02
N VAL A 76 14.25 27.11 -0.72
CA VAL A 76 14.97 25.98 -0.10
C VAL A 76 16.47 26.22 -0.20
N LYS A 77 17.18 26.09 0.92
CA LYS A 77 18.62 26.21 0.98
C LYS A 77 19.30 24.93 0.47
N VAL A 78 19.70 24.92 -0.81
CA VAL A 78 20.21 23.74 -1.52
C VAL A 78 21.35 23.03 -0.78
N GLU A 79 22.36 23.78 -0.33
CA GLU A 79 23.52 23.18 0.34
C GLU A 79 23.18 22.59 1.71
N GLU A 80 22.23 23.19 2.43
CA GLU A 80 21.80 22.68 3.74
C GLU A 80 20.99 21.40 3.60
N VAL A 81 20.06 21.34 2.64
CA VAL A 81 19.27 20.11 2.41
C VAL A 81 20.13 18.98 1.87
N LYS A 82 21.17 19.25 1.08
CA LYS A 82 22.15 18.23 0.66
C LYS A 82 22.91 17.65 1.85
N LYS A 83 23.47 18.51 2.71
CA LYS A 83 24.16 18.08 3.93
C LYS A 83 23.24 17.26 4.85
N LEU A 84 21.98 17.68 4.98
CA LEU A 84 20.99 16.97 5.76
C LEU A 84 20.69 15.58 5.16
N ALA A 85 20.59 15.47 3.84
CA ALA A 85 20.39 14.20 3.15
C ALA A 85 21.58 13.24 3.32
N GLU A 86 22.81 13.75 3.19
CA GLU A 86 24.04 12.97 3.40
C GLU A 86 24.16 12.49 4.86
N SER A 87 23.91 13.37 5.82
CA SER A 87 23.93 13.01 7.25
C SER A 87 22.86 11.95 7.59
N ALA A 88 21.68 12.08 7.01
CA ALA A 88 20.59 11.11 7.22
C ALA A 88 20.91 9.74 6.60
N LEU A 89 21.61 9.69 5.48
CA LEU A 89 22.07 8.43 4.87
C LEU A 89 23.20 7.79 5.68
N ALA A 90 24.07 8.58 6.31
CA ALA A 90 25.16 8.10 7.14
C ALA A 90 24.74 7.68 8.55
N ASP A 91 23.60 8.17 9.05
CA ASP A 91 23.12 7.90 10.41
C ASP A 91 22.73 6.43 10.59
N ALA A 92 23.39 5.76 11.55
CA ALA A 92 23.15 4.37 11.88
C ALA A 92 21.71 4.09 12.35
N HIS A 93 21.03 5.08 12.95
CA HIS A 93 19.63 4.96 13.36
C HIS A 93 18.71 4.78 12.15
N TYR A 94 18.91 5.59 11.12
CA TYR A 94 18.14 5.50 9.88
C TYR A 94 18.59 4.33 9.01
N GLN A 95 19.87 3.97 9.00
CA GLN A 95 20.37 2.80 8.28
C GLN A 95 19.76 1.49 8.79
N LYS A 96 19.57 1.33 10.10
CA LYS A 96 18.83 0.17 10.65
C LYS A 96 17.41 0.05 10.07
N ASN A 97 16.73 1.17 9.95
CA ASN A 97 15.37 1.20 9.42
C ASN A 97 15.32 1.04 7.88
N THR A 98 16.32 1.58 7.19
CA THR A 98 16.44 1.46 5.72
C THR A 98 16.86 0.06 5.31
N LYS A 99 17.79 -0.57 6.04
CA LYS A 99 18.16 -1.98 5.83
C LYS A 99 16.99 -2.92 6.17
N LYS A 100 16.18 -2.62 7.20
CA LYS A 100 14.92 -3.33 7.44
C LYS A 100 13.91 -3.15 6.32
N ALA A 101 13.78 -1.96 5.76
CA ALA A 101 12.87 -1.69 4.65
C ALA A 101 13.36 -2.27 3.31
N ALA A 102 14.65 -2.20 3.03
CA ALA A 102 15.23 -2.65 1.76
C ALA A 102 15.59 -4.14 1.72
N GLY A 103 15.98 -4.73 2.88
CA GLY A 103 16.53 -6.09 2.92
C GLY A 103 15.57 -7.19 3.33
N LYS A 104 14.41 -6.89 3.92
CA LYS A 104 13.61 -7.90 4.60
C LYS A 104 12.09 -7.67 4.56
N ARG A 105 11.55 -7.11 3.51
CA ARG A 105 10.09 -7.11 3.32
C ARG A 105 9.51 -8.53 3.29
N ASN A 106 10.35 -9.55 3.08
CA ASN A 106 9.90 -10.94 2.95
C ASN A 106 10.27 -11.87 4.11
N GLU A 107 11.12 -11.49 5.07
CA GLU A 107 11.65 -12.49 6.02
C GLU A 107 11.60 -12.13 7.52
N GLU A 108 11.49 -10.88 7.93
CA GLU A 108 11.33 -10.58 9.35
C GLU A 108 9.86 -10.33 9.72
N LYS A 109 9.28 -11.34 10.32
CA LYS A 109 8.04 -11.24 11.09
C LYS A 109 8.21 -10.16 12.16
N SER A 110 7.27 -9.20 12.21
CA SER A 110 7.21 -8.28 13.34
C SER A 110 7.15 -9.09 14.64
N PRO A 111 7.94 -8.77 15.68
CA PRO A 111 7.86 -9.46 16.95
C PRO A 111 6.46 -9.52 17.56
N LEU A 112 5.63 -8.52 17.26
CA LEU A 112 4.20 -8.51 17.64
C LEU A 112 3.38 -9.56 16.86
N LEU A 113 3.78 -9.92 15.65
CA LEU A 113 3.11 -10.93 14.83
C LEU A 113 3.57 -12.35 15.15
N ASP A 114 4.75 -12.54 15.75
CA ASP A 114 5.20 -13.84 16.24
C ASP A 114 4.40 -14.31 17.47
N CYS A 115 3.78 -13.38 18.21
CA CYS A 115 2.85 -13.72 19.30
C CYS A 115 1.49 -14.22 18.81
N LEU A 116 1.12 -13.92 17.57
CA LEU A 116 -0.10 -14.40 16.94
C LEU A 116 0.26 -15.59 16.04
N LYS A 117 0.05 -16.81 16.49
CA LYS A 117 0.14 -17.99 15.61
C LYS A 117 -0.84 -17.77 14.46
N LYS A 118 -0.32 -17.44 13.30
CA LYS A 118 -1.13 -17.32 12.08
C LYS A 118 -1.69 -18.68 11.74
N LYS A 119 -2.98 -18.72 11.44
CA LYS A 119 -3.64 -19.93 10.96
C LYS A 119 -3.13 -20.23 9.55
N ASP A 120 -3.05 -21.52 9.22
CA ASP A 120 -2.78 -21.93 7.85
C ASP A 120 -3.83 -21.31 6.92
N ALA A 121 -3.38 -20.86 5.76
CA ALA A 121 -4.30 -20.35 4.75
C ALA A 121 -5.23 -21.48 4.30
N PRO A 122 -6.52 -21.23 4.14
CA PRO A 122 -7.43 -22.21 3.57
C PRO A 122 -6.97 -22.62 2.17
N ASP A 123 -7.32 -23.84 1.76
CA ASP A 123 -6.89 -24.43 0.49
C ASP A 123 -7.23 -23.47 -0.68
N LYS A 124 -6.23 -23.12 -1.48
CA LYS A 124 -6.31 -22.05 -2.51
C LYS A 124 -7.21 -22.43 -3.71
N LYS A 125 -7.79 -23.61 -3.71
CA LYS A 125 -8.58 -24.12 -4.84
C LYS A 125 -9.98 -23.53 -4.96
N ASP A 126 -10.47 -22.90 -3.90
CA ASP A 126 -11.82 -22.31 -3.88
C ASP A 126 -11.71 -20.81 -3.55
N PHE A 127 -11.81 -19.96 -4.58
CA PHE A 127 -11.74 -18.52 -4.44
C PHE A 127 -13.00 -17.93 -3.79
N THR A 128 -14.09 -18.67 -3.73
CA THR A 128 -15.40 -18.19 -3.29
C THR A 128 -15.84 -18.74 -1.94
N ALA A 129 -15.32 -19.89 -1.49
CA ALA A 129 -15.85 -20.57 -0.33
C ALA A 129 -15.00 -20.42 0.91
N HIS A 130 -15.03 -19.30 1.56
CA HIS A 130 -14.54 -19.22 2.94
C HIS A 130 -15.70 -19.23 3.92
N LYS A 131 -15.73 -20.20 4.82
CA LYS A 131 -16.73 -20.33 5.90
C LYS A 131 -16.81 -19.10 6.82
N ARG A 132 -15.88 -18.14 6.71
CA ARG A 132 -15.89 -16.84 7.37
C ARG A 132 -15.02 -15.85 6.61
N VAL A 133 -15.60 -14.74 6.22
CA VAL A 133 -14.86 -13.58 5.71
C VAL A 133 -14.48 -12.71 6.89
N CYS A 134 -13.18 -12.55 7.16
CA CYS A 134 -12.73 -11.70 8.26
C CYS A 134 -12.66 -10.20 7.90
N GLY A 135 -12.62 -9.85 6.60
CA GLY A 135 -12.61 -8.47 6.13
C GLY A 135 -11.32 -7.67 6.35
N ASN A 136 -10.42 -8.12 7.22
CA ASN A 136 -9.24 -7.34 7.63
C ASN A 136 -8.43 -6.77 6.45
N CYS A 137 -8.29 -7.50 5.36
CA CYS A 137 -7.52 -7.03 4.20
C CYS A 137 -8.22 -5.88 3.45
N ALA A 138 -9.54 -5.77 3.54
CA ALA A 138 -10.28 -4.63 3.03
C ALA A 138 -10.15 -3.42 3.97
N ASP A 139 -10.29 -3.65 5.28
CA ASP A 139 -10.25 -2.58 6.30
C ASP A 139 -8.89 -1.89 6.38
N VAL A 140 -7.79 -2.66 6.28
CA VAL A 140 -6.42 -2.12 6.43
C VAL A 140 -5.82 -1.61 5.12
N CYS A 141 -6.52 -1.73 4.01
CA CYS A 141 -6.00 -1.29 2.72
C CYS A 141 -6.12 0.23 2.56
N PRO A 142 -5.01 0.99 2.54
CA PRO A 142 -5.08 2.44 2.42
C PRO A 142 -5.66 2.91 1.08
N ASN A 143 -5.50 2.09 0.05
CA ASN A 143 -5.98 2.39 -1.30
C ASN A 143 -7.33 1.72 -1.62
N ARG A 144 -7.92 1.00 -0.65
CA ARG A 144 -9.16 0.24 -0.84
C ARG A 144 -9.11 -0.75 -2.01
N ALA A 145 -7.93 -1.29 -2.30
CA ALA A 145 -7.74 -2.27 -3.37
C ALA A 145 -8.35 -3.65 -3.08
N ASN A 146 -8.69 -3.95 -1.83
CA ASN A 146 -9.48 -5.14 -1.48
C ASN A 146 -10.90 -4.70 -1.13
N VAL A 147 -11.88 -5.16 -1.89
CA VAL A 147 -13.27 -4.73 -1.80
C VAL A 147 -14.13 -5.91 -1.34
N LEU A 148 -15.05 -5.63 -0.42
CA LEU A 148 -16.08 -6.58 -0.01
C LEU A 148 -17.25 -6.48 -0.99
N ILE A 149 -17.56 -7.58 -1.67
CA ILE A 149 -18.62 -7.69 -2.66
C ILE A 149 -19.74 -8.55 -2.08
N GLU A 150 -20.95 -8.06 -2.08
CA GLU A 150 -22.15 -8.83 -1.80
C GLU A 150 -22.61 -9.50 -3.10
N VAL A 151 -22.55 -10.83 -3.14
CA VAL A 151 -22.94 -11.61 -4.30
C VAL A 151 -24.30 -12.24 -4.01
N PRO A 152 -25.33 -12.01 -4.85
CA PRO A 152 -26.64 -12.67 -4.69
C PRO A 152 -26.49 -14.18 -4.55
N GLU A 153 -27.30 -14.78 -3.68
CA GLU A 153 -27.30 -16.22 -3.40
C GLU A 153 -26.08 -16.77 -2.66
N MET A 154 -25.07 -15.95 -2.33
CA MET A 154 -23.97 -16.33 -1.45
C MET A 154 -24.23 -15.86 -0.01
N GLU A 155 -24.07 -16.76 0.96
CA GLU A 155 -24.24 -16.41 2.39
C GLU A 155 -23.20 -15.43 2.90
N LEU A 156 -22.04 -15.36 2.26
CA LEU A 156 -20.90 -14.60 2.72
C LEU A 156 -20.44 -13.59 1.67
N LEU A 157 -20.07 -12.39 2.16
CA LEU A 157 -19.37 -11.40 1.34
C LEU A 157 -18.12 -12.00 0.71
N GLN A 158 -17.86 -11.66 -0.52
CA GLN A 158 -16.64 -12.05 -1.23
C GLN A 158 -15.62 -10.91 -1.18
N ILE A 159 -14.34 -11.25 -1.23
CA ILE A 159 -13.27 -10.24 -1.29
C ILE A 159 -12.66 -10.27 -2.69
N LEU A 160 -12.86 -9.19 -3.42
CA LEU A 160 -12.23 -8.94 -4.71
C LEU A 160 -11.00 -8.05 -4.53
N HIS A 161 -9.92 -8.40 -5.17
CA HIS A 161 -8.76 -7.53 -5.29
C HIS A 161 -8.84 -6.71 -6.58
N VAL A 162 -8.61 -5.40 -6.50
CA VAL A 162 -8.63 -4.49 -7.64
C VAL A 162 -7.19 -4.06 -7.92
N ASP A 163 -6.60 -4.58 -8.98
CA ASP A 163 -5.17 -4.47 -9.28
C ASP A 163 -4.71 -3.02 -9.40
N TYR A 164 -5.35 -2.22 -10.23
CA TYR A 164 -4.94 -0.82 -10.49
C TYR A 164 -5.04 0.10 -9.27
N MET A 165 -5.72 -0.30 -8.21
CA MET A 165 -5.77 0.42 -6.93
C MET A 165 -4.65 -0.02 -5.98
N CYS A 166 -3.95 -1.12 -6.27
CA CYS A 166 -2.96 -1.72 -5.39
C CYS A 166 -1.56 -1.17 -5.66
N ASN A 167 -0.89 -0.67 -4.63
CA ASN A 167 0.53 -0.30 -4.69
C ASN A 167 1.44 -1.32 -4.00
N GLU A 168 0.96 -2.53 -3.75
CA GLU A 168 1.68 -3.63 -3.10
C GLU A 168 2.35 -3.26 -1.75
N CYS A 169 1.75 -2.35 -0.98
CA CYS A 169 2.32 -1.88 0.29
C CYS A 169 2.47 -2.97 1.36
N GLY A 170 1.81 -4.11 1.20
CA GLY A 170 1.91 -5.26 2.09
C GLY A 170 1.08 -5.18 3.37
N ASN A 171 0.30 -4.12 3.62
CA ASN A 171 -0.54 -4.00 4.81
C ASN A 171 -1.51 -5.17 4.97
N CYS A 172 -2.22 -5.53 3.90
CA CYS A 172 -3.16 -6.64 3.93
C CYS A 172 -2.51 -7.99 4.28
N ARG A 173 -1.25 -8.20 3.89
CA ARG A 173 -0.45 -9.37 4.30
C ARG A 173 -0.07 -9.30 5.78
N SER A 174 0.37 -8.13 6.24
CA SER A 174 0.81 -7.93 7.62
C SER A 174 -0.31 -8.17 8.63
N PHE A 175 -1.51 -7.67 8.32
CA PHE A 175 -2.70 -7.80 9.17
C PHE A 175 -3.54 -9.05 8.89
N CYS A 176 -3.16 -9.87 7.91
CA CYS A 176 -3.85 -11.12 7.64
C CYS A 176 -3.68 -12.08 8.84
N GLN A 177 -4.79 -12.58 9.38
CA GLN A 177 -4.76 -13.59 10.43
C GLN A 177 -4.31 -14.98 9.93
N TYR A 178 -4.27 -15.16 8.60
CA TYR A 178 -3.75 -16.35 7.93
C TYR A 178 -2.35 -16.07 7.38
N ALA A 179 -1.59 -17.11 7.08
CA ALA A 179 -0.29 -16.99 6.41
C ALA A 179 -0.47 -16.69 4.90
N GLY A 180 -1.26 -15.66 4.58
CA GLY A 180 -1.62 -15.30 3.22
C GLY A 180 -1.15 -13.91 2.82
N ALA A 181 -1.15 -13.66 1.51
CA ALA A 181 -0.89 -12.35 0.90
C ALA A 181 -2.13 -11.93 0.08
N PRO A 182 -3.16 -11.33 0.70
CA PRO A 182 -4.44 -11.05 0.04
C PRO A 182 -4.33 -10.33 -1.31
N TYR A 183 -3.35 -9.43 -1.48
CA TYR A 183 -3.09 -8.74 -2.74
C TYR A 183 -2.57 -9.67 -3.87
N LYS A 184 -2.18 -10.91 -3.53
CA LYS A 184 -1.79 -11.95 -4.49
C LYS A 184 -2.73 -13.15 -4.49
N ASP A 185 -3.31 -13.44 -3.32
CA ASP A 185 -4.09 -14.67 -3.13
C ASP A 185 -5.58 -14.48 -3.44
N LYS A 186 -6.08 -13.24 -3.48
CA LYS A 186 -7.50 -12.96 -3.79
C LYS A 186 -7.72 -12.91 -5.29
N PHE A 187 -8.95 -13.29 -5.68
CA PHE A 187 -9.35 -13.16 -7.07
C PHE A 187 -9.29 -11.69 -7.48
N THR A 188 -8.65 -11.40 -8.61
CA THR A 188 -8.22 -10.05 -8.99
C THR A 188 -9.00 -9.53 -10.18
N LEU A 189 -9.49 -8.30 -10.10
CA LEU A 189 -10.00 -7.52 -11.23
C LEU A 189 -8.85 -6.71 -11.82
N PHE A 190 -8.55 -6.93 -13.10
CA PHE A 190 -7.60 -6.16 -13.88
C PHE A 190 -8.34 -5.13 -14.75
N ALA A 191 -7.78 -3.94 -14.90
CA ALA A 191 -8.37 -2.91 -15.75
C ALA A 191 -8.21 -3.27 -17.24
N THR A 192 -7.08 -3.87 -17.61
CA THR A 192 -6.76 -4.25 -19.00
C THR A 192 -6.18 -5.66 -19.09
N GLU A 193 -6.12 -6.19 -20.32
CA GLU A 193 -5.40 -7.45 -20.59
C GLU A 193 -3.88 -7.31 -20.39
N GLU A 194 -3.33 -6.12 -20.55
CA GLU A 194 -1.90 -5.86 -20.35
C GLU A 194 -1.56 -5.93 -18.87
N ASP A 195 -2.35 -5.29 -18.01
CA ASP A 195 -2.19 -5.41 -16.55
C ASP A 195 -2.26 -6.87 -16.10
N MET A 196 -3.17 -7.63 -16.70
CA MET A 196 -3.28 -9.06 -16.43
C MET A 196 -2.03 -9.84 -16.85
N LYS A 197 -1.37 -9.47 -17.96
CA LYS A 197 -0.12 -10.13 -18.41
C LYS A 197 1.05 -9.85 -17.48
N ASP A 198 1.10 -8.64 -16.93
CA ASP A 198 2.18 -8.22 -16.02
C ASP A 198 2.03 -8.79 -14.60
N SER A 199 0.91 -9.44 -14.32
CA SER A 199 0.59 -10.07 -13.04
C SER A 199 0.56 -11.58 -13.12
N THR A 200 0.82 -12.26 -12.01
CA THR A 200 0.65 -13.72 -11.85
C THR A 200 -0.61 -14.09 -11.08
N ASN A 201 -1.40 -13.10 -10.66
CA ASN A 201 -2.61 -13.33 -9.87
C ASN A 201 -3.69 -14.02 -10.69
N ASN A 202 -4.47 -14.88 -10.01
CA ASN A 202 -5.72 -15.38 -10.57
C ASN A 202 -6.73 -14.23 -10.60
N GLY A 203 -7.48 -14.11 -11.70
CA GLY A 203 -8.40 -13.00 -11.83
C GLY A 203 -9.04 -12.92 -13.21
N PHE A 204 -9.61 -11.77 -13.48
CA PHE A 204 -10.27 -11.52 -14.75
C PHE A 204 -10.14 -10.07 -15.19
N THR A 205 -10.30 -9.83 -16.48
CA THR A 205 -10.53 -8.52 -17.08
C THR A 205 -11.80 -8.54 -17.92
N VAL A 206 -12.57 -7.47 -17.90
CA VAL A 206 -13.81 -7.35 -18.67
C VAL A 206 -13.46 -6.87 -20.08
N LEU A 207 -13.75 -7.69 -21.08
CA LEU A 207 -13.54 -7.33 -22.48
C LEU A 207 -14.75 -6.59 -23.06
N ASN A 208 -15.94 -7.04 -22.69
CA ASN A 208 -17.18 -6.41 -23.09
C ASN A 208 -18.24 -6.62 -22.01
N ALA A 209 -18.69 -5.53 -21.39
CA ALA A 209 -19.67 -5.58 -20.32
C ALA A 209 -21.08 -5.96 -20.80
N GLU A 210 -21.50 -5.52 -22.00
CA GLU A 210 -22.83 -5.80 -22.55
C GLU A 210 -23.01 -7.29 -22.88
N SER A 211 -22.00 -7.90 -23.53
CA SER A 211 -22.00 -9.33 -23.84
C SER A 211 -21.50 -10.21 -22.69
N LYS A 212 -21.07 -9.59 -21.57
CA LYS A 212 -20.46 -10.25 -20.40
C LYS A 212 -19.22 -11.08 -20.78
N GLU A 213 -18.51 -10.66 -21.79
CA GLU A 213 -17.30 -11.31 -22.23
C GLU A 213 -16.12 -10.91 -21.35
N VAL A 214 -15.45 -11.89 -20.78
CA VAL A 214 -14.34 -11.71 -19.85
C VAL A 214 -13.19 -12.63 -20.20
N LYS A 215 -11.97 -12.19 -19.98
CA LYS A 215 -10.79 -13.03 -19.97
C LYS A 215 -10.49 -13.41 -18.53
N VAL A 216 -10.42 -14.70 -18.26
CA VAL A 216 -10.21 -15.26 -16.91
C VAL A 216 -8.91 -16.05 -16.86
N ARG A 217 -8.15 -15.87 -15.76
CA ARG A 217 -6.97 -16.68 -15.43
C ARG A 217 -7.20 -17.44 -14.14
N ILE A 218 -6.97 -18.75 -14.17
CA ILE A 218 -6.93 -19.62 -12.99
C ILE A 218 -5.73 -20.58 -13.11
N GLY A 219 -4.74 -20.38 -12.25
CA GLY A 219 -3.45 -21.05 -12.37
C GLY A 219 -2.76 -20.66 -13.68
N ASP A 220 -2.34 -21.66 -14.43
CA ASP A 220 -1.64 -21.45 -15.70
C ASP A 220 -2.58 -21.37 -16.91
N LYS A 221 -3.90 -21.39 -16.69
CA LYS A 221 -4.89 -21.39 -17.78
C LYS A 221 -5.52 -20.01 -17.92
N GLU A 222 -5.59 -19.55 -19.17
CA GLU A 222 -6.33 -18.33 -19.53
C GLU A 222 -7.35 -18.67 -20.61
N GLU A 223 -8.58 -18.22 -20.42
CA GLU A 223 -9.66 -18.44 -21.37
C GLU A 223 -10.54 -17.18 -21.49
N ILE A 224 -11.06 -16.93 -22.67
CA ILE A 224 -12.09 -15.93 -22.91
C ILE A 224 -13.43 -16.64 -22.83
N VAL A 225 -14.27 -16.22 -21.90
CA VAL A 225 -15.55 -16.88 -21.59
C VAL A 225 -16.66 -15.84 -21.39
N LYS A 226 -17.90 -16.27 -21.47
CA LYS A 226 -19.04 -15.46 -21.02
C LYS A 226 -19.26 -15.65 -19.53
N ALA A 227 -19.29 -14.57 -18.78
CA ALA A 227 -19.40 -14.60 -17.32
C ALA A 227 -20.71 -15.25 -16.82
N ASP A 228 -21.76 -15.19 -17.60
CA ASP A 228 -23.07 -15.78 -17.28
C ASP A 228 -23.22 -17.26 -17.70
N GLN A 229 -22.18 -17.84 -18.26
CA GLN A 229 -22.17 -19.25 -18.69
C GLN A 229 -21.03 -20.00 -18.01
N PRO A 230 -21.28 -20.60 -16.84
CA PRO A 230 -20.27 -21.44 -16.17
C PRO A 230 -19.74 -22.53 -17.11
N SER A 231 -18.44 -22.63 -17.22
CA SER A 231 -17.77 -23.62 -18.10
C SER A 231 -16.37 -23.89 -17.60
N GLY A 232 -15.85 -25.07 -17.77
CA GLY A 232 -14.49 -25.52 -17.55
C GLY A 232 -13.66 -24.78 -16.49
N ILE A 233 -13.13 -23.62 -16.85
CA ILE A 233 -12.34 -22.76 -15.96
C ILE A 233 -13.18 -21.94 -15.00
N LEU A 234 -14.42 -21.61 -15.37
CA LEU A 234 -15.32 -20.71 -14.64
C LEU A 234 -16.35 -21.51 -13.81
N THR A 235 -16.11 -21.61 -12.51
CA THR A 235 -17.07 -22.22 -11.58
C THR A 235 -18.32 -21.36 -11.44
N GLU A 236 -19.42 -21.92 -10.96
CA GLU A 236 -20.69 -21.21 -10.74
C GLU A 236 -20.50 -20.00 -9.82
N GLY A 237 -19.77 -20.16 -8.70
CA GLY A 237 -19.50 -19.06 -7.78
C GLY A 237 -18.67 -17.93 -8.38
N LEU A 238 -17.67 -18.26 -9.22
CA LEU A 238 -16.90 -17.23 -9.93
C LEU A 238 -17.75 -16.53 -11.00
N SER A 239 -18.61 -17.28 -11.68
CA SER A 239 -19.59 -16.72 -12.63
C SER A 239 -20.49 -15.69 -11.94
N GLN A 240 -21.07 -16.04 -10.81
CA GLN A 240 -21.92 -15.14 -10.01
C GLN A 240 -21.15 -13.90 -9.55
N LEU A 241 -19.92 -14.07 -9.01
CA LEU A 241 -19.07 -12.94 -8.59
C LEU A 241 -18.76 -11.99 -9.74
N ILE A 242 -18.32 -12.51 -10.89
CA ILE A 242 -17.97 -11.71 -12.06
C ILE A 242 -19.21 -11.00 -12.61
N CYS A 243 -20.35 -11.69 -12.71
CA CYS A 243 -21.60 -11.08 -13.15
C CYS A 243 -22.05 -9.95 -12.22
N THR A 244 -21.92 -10.12 -10.90
CA THR A 244 -22.21 -9.07 -9.92
C THR A 244 -21.29 -7.86 -10.12
N VAL A 245 -19.98 -8.09 -10.32
CA VAL A 245 -19.05 -6.99 -10.59
C VAL A 245 -19.39 -6.24 -11.87
N ILE A 246 -19.77 -6.92 -12.93
CA ILE A 246 -20.13 -6.28 -14.22
C ILE A 246 -21.43 -5.47 -14.11
N ASN A 247 -22.40 -5.94 -13.32
CA ASN A 247 -23.72 -5.33 -13.25
C ASN A 247 -23.79 -4.15 -12.27
N ASP A 248 -23.05 -4.22 -11.16
CA ASP A 248 -23.28 -3.35 -9.99
C ASP A 248 -22.08 -2.43 -9.68
N TYR A 249 -20.93 -2.68 -10.30
CA TYR A 249 -19.68 -1.96 -10.05
C TYR A 249 -19.01 -1.52 -11.36
#